data_90b7b2a62ef75fafe06ef35bc4610159
#
_entry.id   90b7b2a62ef75fafe06ef35bc4610159
#
_cell.length_a   1.000
_cell.length_b   1.000
_cell.length_c   1.000
_cell.angle_alpha   90.00
_cell.angle_beta   90.00
_cell.angle_gamma   90.00
#
_symmetry.space_group_name_H-M   'P 1'
#
loop_
_entity.id
_entity.type
_entity.pdbx_description
1 polymer ?
#
loop_
_entity_poly.entity_id
_entity_poly.type
_entity_poly.pdbx_seq_one_letter_code
_entity_poly.pdbx_strand_id
1 'polypeptide(L)'
;MTSTTSQRRYELDWLRVLAILIVFLYHSTRFFDLGDWHVKNDDTYVWVEIWNVFVTRWMMPIFFMISGASLFFALGKLGGWKRFYTDKFLRLFIPVLIASVTHGALQVYLERVSHGRFLGSFFAFLPTYFTGVYTGIGLAGSGNFANVGMHLWYLMFLFVYSLICYRLFVWFKAGGQKALERITNFLALPGIILVGFTIPLVLMKALIPSAVLEVGNGGWGFLYYLWFLIAGFIIVSNDRLIQSINNQRWISLLLGLVLSVGHLYLLFGVSNPALQGKGGDWIASLFSYLNAWCWVFAILGFAIKHLSFDRPFLQHANEGVLPFFIMHQTVLLVFGYFIVTWEIHNVLKWLLVFIVSFIVIVAIYLVLIRKYDLLRFLFGMKTSHTFYQFFQKKIALILLPVIWIGLSTYAGFNQKTVLGQDQFPMSLEYDQGQDIVLNADLIADLSTTGVQVVDDEQASIGRAVELTSGGNQSIEPEPNVYFDIQFSAPAGRYFVWIRGMSDVDSELTDSIWMQVNNQIGTRKGSVHLGNWNTFHTVGVYAWGSDVHIPYIILLKHTGNHTIRIQPRQIPHRIDQIWLSRLQHRIPNTLEPIR
;
A
#
# COMPACT_ATOMS: atom_id res chain seq x y z
N MET A 1 -8.32 -9.72 -48.78
CA MET A 1 -7.99 -9.61 -47.35
C MET A 1 -6.48 -9.60 -47.21
N THR A 2 -5.88 -8.44 -47.23
CA THR A 2 -4.42 -8.27 -47.08
C THR A 2 -4.09 -8.59 -45.62
N SER A 3 -3.26 -9.59 -45.39
CA SER A 3 -2.69 -9.88 -44.07
C SER A 3 -1.80 -8.72 -43.67
N THR A 4 -2.36 -7.76 -42.97
CA THR A 4 -1.55 -6.79 -42.25
C THR A 4 -0.81 -7.57 -41.17
N THR A 5 0.47 -7.83 -41.39
CA THR A 5 1.41 -8.22 -40.35
C THR A 5 1.21 -7.26 -39.21
N SER A 6 0.68 -7.75 -38.07
CA SER A 6 0.45 -6.94 -36.89
C SER A 6 1.76 -6.30 -36.48
N GLN A 7 1.93 -5.02 -36.83
CA GLN A 7 3.12 -4.26 -36.49
C GLN A 7 3.27 -4.27 -34.96
N ARG A 8 4.45 -4.63 -34.48
CA ARG A 8 4.73 -4.67 -33.04
C ARG A 8 4.56 -3.27 -32.45
N ARG A 9 3.83 -3.17 -31.35
CA ARG A 9 3.50 -1.92 -30.65
C ARG A 9 4.59 -1.62 -29.63
N TYR A 10 5.69 -1.00 -30.08
CA TYR A 10 6.88 -0.70 -29.26
C TYR A 10 6.55 0.23 -28.10
N GLU A 11 5.64 1.18 -28.26
CA GLU A 11 5.19 2.08 -27.21
C GLU A 11 4.62 1.35 -26.00
N LEU A 12 3.93 0.21 -26.20
CA LEU A 12 3.43 -0.62 -25.08
C LEU A 12 4.57 -1.36 -24.38
N ASP A 13 5.58 -1.78 -25.12
CA ASP A 13 6.78 -2.40 -24.58
C ASP A 13 7.58 -1.40 -23.73
N TRP A 14 7.76 -0.16 -24.22
CA TRP A 14 8.38 0.92 -23.46
C TRP A 14 7.59 1.29 -22.22
N LEU A 15 6.27 1.48 -22.35
CA LEU A 15 5.41 1.81 -21.22
C LEU A 15 5.49 0.76 -20.11
N ARG A 16 5.58 -0.53 -20.48
CA ARG A 16 5.70 -1.61 -19.48
C ARG A 16 7.00 -1.51 -18.70
N VAL A 17 8.12 -1.22 -19.37
CA VAL A 17 9.43 -1.04 -18.74
C VAL A 17 9.44 0.22 -17.88
N LEU A 18 8.93 1.35 -18.38
CA LEU A 18 8.87 2.59 -17.61
C LEU A 18 7.93 2.48 -16.40
N ALA A 19 6.78 1.83 -16.57
CA ALA A 19 5.82 1.65 -15.49
C ALA A 19 6.40 0.83 -14.33
N ILE A 20 7.17 -0.25 -14.59
CA ILE A 20 7.82 -1.00 -13.51
C ILE A 20 8.90 -0.18 -12.79
N LEU A 21 9.61 0.69 -13.48
CA LEU A 21 10.57 1.60 -12.85
C LEU A 21 9.86 2.63 -11.96
N ILE A 22 8.68 3.11 -12.35
CA ILE A 22 7.87 3.98 -11.50
C ILE A 22 7.35 3.24 -10.27
N VAL A 23 6.91 1.98 -10.39
CA VAL A 23 6.53 1.15 -9.23
C VAL A 23 7.71 0.96 -8.27
N PHE A 24 8.90 0.73 -8.81
CA PHE A 24 10.10 0.60 -8.01
C PHE A 24 10.46 1.91 -7.29
N LEU A 25 10.38 3.04 -8.01
CA LEU A 25 10.56 4.37 -7.43
C LEU A 25 9.54 4.63 -6.32
N TYR A 26 8.25 4.38 -6.58
CA TYR A 26 7.17 4.51 -5.60
C TYR A 26 7.46 3.70 -4.33
N HIS A 27 7.79 2.40 -4.44
CA HIS A 27 8.08 1.58 -3.27
C HIS A 27 9.36 2.01 -2.54
N SER A 28 10.35 2.58 -3.24
CA SER A 28 11.54 3.14 -2.57
C SER A 28 11.27 4.41 -1.77
N THR A 29 10.23 5.17 -2.13
CA THR A 29 9.82 6.36 -1.37
C THR A 29 8.94 6.04 -0.17
N ARG A 30 8.33 4.84 -0.10
CA ARG A 30 7.48 4.41 1.00
C ARG A 30 8.17 4.36 2.36
N PHE A 31 9.49 4.29 2.40
CA PHE A 31 10.25 4.41 3.65
C PHE A 31 10.14 5.80 4.28
N PHE A 32 9.83 6.84 3.50
CA PHE A 32 9.94 8.25 3.87
C PHE A 32 8.62 9.02 3.78
N ASP A 33 7.52 8.40 3.35
CA ASP A 33 6.19 9.02 3.33
C ASP A 33 5.50 8.95 4.70
N LEU A 34 4.31 9.55 4.80
CA LEU A 34 3.54 9.60 6.05
C LEU A 34 2.77 8.32 6.30
N GLY A 35 2.36 7.64 5.23
CA GLY A 35 1.58 6.42 5.30
C GLY A 35 2.37 5.27 5.92
N ASP A 36 1.65 4.32 6.51
CA ASP A 36 2.29 3.13 7.03
C ASP A 36 2.87 2.22 5.96
N TRP A 37 3.96 1.54 6.31
CA TRP A 37 4.60 0.54 5.46
C TRP A 37 5.46 -0.43 6.27
N HIS A 38 5.91 -1.51 5.65
CA HIS A 38 6.65 -2.61 6.28
C HIS A 38 7.87 -2.16 7.09
N VAL A 39 8.62 -1.19 6.58
CA VAL A 39 9.79 -0.60 7.24
C VAL A 39 9.76 0.89 6.99
N LYS A 40 9.95 1.68 8.03
CA LYS A 40 9.92 3.16 7.94
C LYS A 40 11.24 3.75 8.41
N ASN A 41 11.60 4.88 7.80
CA ASN A 41 12.64 5.77 8.30
C ASN A 41 12.08 6.60 9.47
N ASP A 42 12.94 7.06 10.36
CA ASP A 42 12.52 7.88 11.50
C ASP A 42 11.92 9.21 11.06
N ASP A 43 12.51 9.84 10.02
CA ASP A 43 11.94 11.06 9.45
C ASP A 43 11.06 10.75 8.25
N THR A 44 9.88 11.35 8.19
CA THR A 44 8.92 11.24 7.10
C THR A 44 8.57 12.63 6.56
N TYR A 45 8.14 12.69 5.29
CA TYR A 45 7.98 13.94 4.56
C TYR A 45 6.64 14.03 3.84
N VAL A 46 5.93 15.15 4.05
CA VAL A 46 4.65 15.46 3.36
C VAL A 46 4.81 15.45 1.85
N TRP A 47 5.88 16.01 1.32
CA TRP A 47 6.12 16.07 -0.12
C TRP A 47 6.31 14.68 -0.74
N VAL A 48 6.83 13.71 0.03
CA VAL A 48 6.90 12.30 -0.41
C VAL A 48 5.51 11.67 -0.43
N GLU A 49 4.67 11.98 0.56
CA GLU A 49 3.26 11.56 0.55
C GLU A 49 2.50 12.13 -0.64
N ILE A 50 2.66 13.44 -0.92
CA ILE A 50 2.06 14.10 -2.08
C ILE A 50 2.48 13.40 -3.38
N TRP A 51 3.78 13.08 -3.53
CA TRP A 51 4.29 12.31 -4.65
C TRP A 51 3.62 10.93 -4.76
N ASN A 52 3.53 10.20 -3.65
CA ASN A 52 2.94 8.87 -3.62
C ASN A 52 1.45 8.90 -3.96
N VAL A 53 0.70 9.85 -3.40
CA VAL A 53 -0.71 10.07 -3.75
C VAL A 53 -0.87 10.38 -5.24
N PHE A 54 -0.03 11.24 -5.80
CA PHE A 54 -0.04 11.57 -7.21
C PHE A 54 0.21 10.34 -8.10
N VAL A 55 1.24 9.56 -7.81
CA VAL A 55 1.64 8.42 -8.64
C VAL A 55 0.62 7.29 -8.59
N THR A 56 0.06 7.00 -7.43
CA THR A 56 -0.91 5.89 -7.26
C THR A 56 -2.19 6.07 -8.08
N ARG A 57 -2.56 7.31 -8.44
CA ARG A 57 -3.77 7.58 -9.24
C ARG A 57 -3.74 6.97 -10.63
N TRP A 58 -2.59 6.85 -11.26
CA TRP A 58 -2.45 6.41 -12.64
C TRP A 58 -1.53 5.21 -12.84
N MET A 59 -0.63 4.93 -11.89
CA MET A 59 0.37 3.88 -12.00
C MET A 59 -0.26 2.51 -12.22
N MET A 60 -1.14 2.06 -11.34
CA MET A 60 -1.81 0.76 -11.49
C MET A 60 -2.85 0.74 -12.62
N PRO A 61 -3.67 1.78 -12.86
CA PRO A 61 -4.47 1.91 -14.07
C PRO A 61 -3.71 1.65 -15.37
N ILE A 62 -2.51 2.22 -15.54
CA ILE A 62 -1.67 1.98 -16.73
C ILE A 62 -1.26 0.51 -16.84
N PHE A 63 -0.88 -0.14 -15.75
CA PHE A 63 -0.52 -1.56 -15.80
C PHE A 63 -1.66 -2.44 -16.28
N PHE A 64 -2.86 -2.24 -15.75
CA PHE A 64 -4.03 -3.00 -16.19
C PHE A 64 -4.42 -2.69 -17.63
N MET A 65 -4.33 -1.42 -18.05
CA MET A 65 -4.56 -1.01 -19.42
C MET A 65 -3.56 -1.69 -20.39
N ILE A 66 -2.27 -1.67 -20.10
CA ILE A 66 -1.24 -2.35 -20.91
C ILE A 66 -1.48 -3.86 -20.94
N SER A 67 -1.96 -4.44 -19.85
CA SER A 67 -2.28 -5.87 -19.77
C SER A 67 -3.47 -6.23 -20.63
N GLY A 68 -4.53 -5.42 -20.64
CA GLY A 68 -5.67 -5.59 -21.53
C GLY A 68 -5.28 -5.47 -23.00
N ALA A 69 -4.44 -4.47 -23.33
CA ALA A 69 -3.86 -4.34 -24.67
C ALA A 69 -3.04 -5.59 -25.07
N SER A 70 -2.27 -6.15 -24.15
CA SER A 70 -1.49 -7.38 -24.37
C SER A 70 -2.37 -8.60 -24.60
N LEU A 71 -3.52 -8.70 -23.91
CA LEU A 71 -4.50 -9.77 -24.11
C LEU A 71 -5.13 -9.71 -25.51
N PHE A 72 -5.37 -8.52 -26.06
CA PHE A 72 -5.83 -8.37 -27.43
C PHE A 72 -4.92 -9.06 -28.44
N PHE A 73 -3.60 -8.88 -28.33
CA PHE A 73 -2.62 -9.50 -29.23
C PHE A 73 -2.36 -10.99 -28.93
N ALA A 74 -2.49 -11.40 -27.66
CA ALA A 74 -2.22 -12.77 -27.23
C ALA A 74 -3.33 -13.76 -27.62
N LEU A 75 -4.61 -13.36 -27.53
CA LEU A 75 -5.74 -14.25 -27.80
C LEU A 75 -5.76 -14.85 -29.19
N GLY A 76 -5.25 -14.14 -30.19
CA GLY A 76 -5.13 -14.66 -31.56
C GLY A 76 -4.09 -15.79 -31.72
N LYS A 77 -3.17 -15.93 -30.76
CA LYS A 77 -2.05 -16.90 -30.80
C LYS A 77 -2.26 -18.12 -29.92
N LEU A 78 -3.18 -18.03 -28.95
CA LEU A 78 -3.40 -19.05 -27.92
C LEU A 78 -4.60 -19.94 -28.30
N GLY A 79 -4.44 -20.92 -29.07
CA GLY A 79 -5.50 -21.80 -29.57
C GLY A 79 -6.42 -22.43 -28.50
N GLY A 80 -7.48 -21.73 -28.11
CA GLY A 80 -8.56 -22.18 -27.25
C GLY A 80 -8.38 -22.01 -25.74
N TRP A 81 -9.49 -22.16 -24.99
CA TRP A 81 -9.58 -21.90 -23.55
C TRP A 81 -8.55 -22.66 -22.71
N LYS A 82 -8.38 -23.95 -22.94
CA LYS A 82 -7.48 -24.77 -22.12
C LYS A 82 -6.04 -24.27 -22.18
N ARG A 83 -5.56 -23.91 -23.36
CA ARG A 83 -4.20 -23.40 -23.56
C ARG A 83 -4.04 -21.99 -22.98
N PHE A 84 -5.08 -21.15 -23.14
CA PHE A 84 -5.11 -19.83 -22.53
C PHE A 84 -5.04 -19.91 -20.99
N TYR A 85 -5.90 -20.72 -20.39
CA TYR A 85 -5.91 -20.94 -18.94
C TYR A 85 -4.55 -21.42 -18.43
N THR A 86 -3.99 -22.45 -19.07
CA THR A 86 -2.69 -23.00 -18.68
C THR A 86 -1.57 -21.94 -18.76
N ASP A 87 -1.55 -21.13 -19.83
CA ASP A 87 -0.57 -20.05 -19.97
C ASP A 87 -0.69 -19.03 -18.82
N LYS A 88 -1.91 -18.59 -18.49
CA LYS A 88 -2.13 -17.63 -17.41
C LYS A 88 -1.82 -18.22 -16.04
N PHE A 89 -2.22 -19.45 -15.78
CA PHE A 89 -1.93 -20.16 -14.56
C PHE A 89 -0.42 -20.29 -14.32
N LEU A 90 0.33 -20.78 -15.30
CA LEU A 90 1.77 -20.98 -15.15
C LEU A 90 2.56 -19.66 -15.07
N ARG A 91 2.09 -18.61 -15.73
CA ARG A 91 2.84 -17.34 -15.80
C ARG A 91 2.44 -16.31 -14.78
N LEU A 92 1.26 -16.41 -14.18
CA LEU A 92 0.77 -15.43 -13.20
C LEU A 92 0.56 -16.08 -11.84
N PHE A 93 -0.19 -17.18 -11.76
CA PHE A 93 -0.54 -17.80 -10.49
C PHE A 93 0.66 -18.52 -9.82
N ILE A 94 1.40 -19.33 -10.57
CA ILE A 94 2.57 -20.06 -10.02
C ILE A 94 3.62 -19.11 -9.43
N PRO A 95 4.03 -18.01 -10.09
CA PRO A 95 4.95 -17.05 -9.49
C PRO A 95 4.44 -16.44 -8.17
N VAL A 96 3.14 -16.12 -8.08
CA VAL A 96 2.56 -15.61 -6.83
C VAL A 96 2.65 -16.67 -5.73
N LEU A 97 2.26 -17.92 -6.03
CA LEU A 97 2.33 -19.03 -5.08
C LEU A 97 3.76 -19.25 -4.56
N ILE A 98 4.74 -19.27 -5.47
CA ILE A 98 6.15 -19.48 -5.10
C ILE A 98 6.67 -18.30 -4.29
N ALA A 99 6.39 -17.07 -4.71
CA ALA A 99 6.79 -15.89 -3.95
C ALA A 99 6.20 -15.89 -2.54
N SER A 100 4.95 -16.34 -2.39
CA SER A 100 4.27 -16.45 -1.09
C SER A 100 5.01 -17.35 -0.11
N VAL A 101 5.48 -18.50 -0.59
CA VAL A 101 6.12 -19.50 0.28
C VAL A 101 7.65 -19.33 0.37
N THR A 102 8.21 -18.36 -0.33
CA THR A 102 9.66 -18.10 -0.33
C THR A 102 9.97 -16.69 0.20
N HIS A 103 10.26 -15.75 -0.68
CA HIS A 103 10.73 -14.42 -0.30
C HIS A 103 9.63 -13.50 0.28
N GLY A 104 8.34 -13.84 0.11
CA GLY A 104 7.24 -13.14 0.79
C GLY A 104 7.33 -13.25 2.32
N ALA A 105 7.75 -14.41 2.84
CA ALA A 105 7.99 -14.60 4.26
C ALA A 105 9.02 -13.62 4.83
N LEU A 106 10.04 -13.28 4.04
CA LEU A 106 11.08 -12.33 4.45
C LEU A 106 10.53 -10.90 4.56
N GLN A 107 9.60 -10.50 3.69
CA GLN A 107 8.95 -9.19 3.79
C GLN A 107 8.16 -9.06 5.10
N VAL A 108 7.35 -10.08 5.42
CA VAL A 108 6.55 -10.11 6.65
C VAL A 108 7.45 -10.16 7.88
N TYR A 109 8.51 -10.95 7.86
CA TYR A 109 9.50 -11.00 8.95
C TYR A 109 10.10 -9.61 9.22
N LEU A 110 10.59 -8.93 8.18
CA LEU A 110 11.19 -7.60 8.31
C LEU A 110 10.19 -6.57 8.84
N GLU A 111 8.92 -6.66 8.40
CA GLU A 111 7.85 -5.84 8.95
C GLU A 111 7.64 -6.11 10.44
N ARG A 112 7.49 -7.38 10.84
CA ARG A 112 7.28 -7.76 12.25
C ARG A 112 8.42 -7.32 13.16
N VAL A 113 9.65 -7.53 12.72
CA VAL A 113 10.83 -7.09 13.49
C VAL A 113 10.94 -5.56 13.50
N SER A 114 10.68 -4.91 12.38
CA SER A 114 10.69 -3.44 12.28
C SER A 114 9.67 -2.78 13.19
N HIS A 115 8.49 -3.40 13.35
CA HIS A 115 7.43 -2.92 14.24
C HIS A 115 7.55 -3.50 15.67
N GLY A 116 8.64 -4.21 15.99
CA GLY A 116 8.84 -4.84 17.30
C GLY A 116 7.85 -5.96 17.65
N ARG A 117 7.12 -6.46 16.66
CA ARG A 117 6.12 -7.53 16.83
C ARG A 117 6.71 -8.93 16.84
N PHE A 118 7.99 -9.06 16.58
CA PHE A 118 8.72 -10.33 16.64
C PHE A 118 10.18 -10.07 17.06
N LEU A 119 10.64 -10.88 18.01
CA LEU A 119 12.03 -10.88 18.49
C LEU A 119 12.61 -12.26 18.22
N GLY A 120 13.46 -12.38 17.23
CA GLY A 120 14.08 -13.66 16.90
C GLY A 120 14.62 -13.71 15.48
N SER A 121 15.20 -14.85 15.11
CA SER A 121 15.72 -15.03 13.76
C SER A 121 14.62 -15.26 12.72
N PHE A 122 14.95 -15.03 11.46
CA PHE A 122 14.04 -15.35 10.34
C PHE A 122 13.58 -16.82 10.36
N PHE A 123 14.47 -17.75 10.69
CA PHE A 123 14.12 -19.17 10.75
C PHE A 123 13.15 -19.50 11.90
N ALA A 124 13.26 -18.81 13.03
CA ALA A 124 12.32 -18.93 14.13
C ALA A 124 10.94 -18.33 13.78
N PHE A 125 10.89 -17.37 12.86
CA PHE A 125 9.64 -16.77 12.39
C PHE A 125 8.86 -17.65 11.41
N LEU A 126 9.52 -18.51 10.63
CA LEU A 126 8.86 -19.27 9.56
C LEU A 126 7.63 -20.08 10.00
N PRO A 127 7.62 -20.81 11.14
CA PRO A 127 6.41 -21.51 11.59
C PRO A 127 5.22 -20.57 11.78
N THR A 128 5.45 -19.41 12.40
CA THR A 128 4.41 -18.37 12.60
C THR A 128 3.92 -17.81 11.27
N TYR A 129 4.81 -17.58 10.32
CA TYR A 129 4.44 -17.13 9.00
C TYR A 129 3.50 -18.10 8.30
N PHE A 130 3.80 -19.39 8.28
CA PHE A 130 3.00 -20.40 7.61
C PHE A 130 1.64 -20.63 8.25
N THR A 131 1.47 -20.41 9.55
CA THR A 131 0.16 -20.45 10.21
C THR A 131 -0.72 -19.27 9.83
N GLY A 132 -0.15 -18.14 9.43
CA GLY A 132 -0.88 -16.92 9.04
C GLY A 132 -0.97 -16.64 7.53
N VAL A 133 -0.39 -17.50 6.69
CA VAL A 133 -0.34 -17.33 5.22
C VAL A 133 -1.71 -17.32 4.55
N TYR A 134 -2.69 -17.89 5.19
CA TYR A 134 -3.99 -18.22 4.57
C TYR A 134 -5.09 -17.23 4.91
N THR A 135 -4.79 -15.99 5.07
CA THR A 135 -5.83 -15.01 5.35
C THR A 135 -6.77 -14.85 4.16
N GLY A 136 -8.06 -14.78 4.39
CA GLY A 136 -9.09 -14.76 3.35
C GLY A 136 -9.08 -13.49 2.50
N ILE A 137 -9.78 -13.51 1.39
CA ILE A 137 -9.99 -12.34 0.53
C ILE A 137 -10.70 -11.25 1.35
N GLY A 138 -10.17 -10.04 1.34
CA GLY A 138 -10.78 -8.90 2.00
C GLY A 138 -10.18 -8.51 3.35
N LEU A 139 -9.06 -9.11 3.75
CA LEU A 139 -8.41 -8.82 5.02
C LEU A 139 -7.18 -7.96 4.83
N ALA A 140 -7.35 -6.65 4.95
CA ALA A 140 -6.27 -5.71 4.97
C ALA A 140 -5.46 -5.84 6.22
N GLY A 141 -4.23 -5.59 6.07
CA GLY A 141 -3.37 -5.14 7.14
C GLY A 141 -3.11 -6.12 8.26
N SER A 142 -3.54 -7.35 8.14
CA SER A 142 -3.23 -8.37 9.13
C SER A 142 -1.77 -8.83 9.09
N GLY A 143 -0.98 -8.23 8.22
CA GLY A 143 0.47 -8.31 8.21
C GLY A 143 1.08 -9.65 7.85
N ASN A 144 0.32 -10.70 7.74
CA ASN A 144 0.79 -11.93 7.13
C ASN A 144 0.58 -11.85 5.63
N PHE A 145 1.03 -12.83 4.87
CA PHE A 145 0.87 -12.81 3.44
C PHE A 145 -0.57 -12.48 3.09
N ALA A 146 -0.79 -11.23 2.74
CA ALA A 146 -2.12 -10.78 2.43
C ALA A 146 -2.68 -11.60 1.28
N ASN A 147 -3.91 -11.88 1.34
CA ASN A 147 -4.82 -12.64 0.52
C ASN A 147 -4.52 -12.72 -0.96
N VAL A 148 -3.84 -11.75 -1.49
CA VAL A 148 -3.63 -11.54 -2.92
C VAL A 148 -2.16 -11.36 -3.26
N GLY A 149 -1.26 -11.80 -2.37
CA GLY A 149 0.17 -11.80 -2.65
C GLY A 149 0.90 -10.51 -2.31
N MET A 150 0.43 -9.72 -1.33
CA MET A 150 1.03 -8.44 -0.98
C MET A 150 1.19 -7.54 -2.21
N HIS A 151 2.41 -7.08 -2.54
CA HIS A 151 2.68 -6.31 -3.76
C HIS A 151 2.39 -7.08 -5.06
N LEU A 152 2.26 -8.40 -5.01
CA LEU A 152 1.92 -9.25 -6.17
C LEU A 152 0.42 -9.34 -6.44
N TRP A 153 -0.43 -8.62 -5.69
CA TRP A 153 -1.87 -8.56 -5.89
C TRP A 153 -2.27 -8.29 -7.35
N TYR A 154 -1.49 -7.47 -8.05
CA TYR A 154 -1.67 -7.19 -9.45
C TYR A 154 -1.63 -8.47 -10.33
N LEU A 155 -0.70 -9.39 -10.09
CA LEU A 155 -0.61 -10.65 -10.85
C LEU A 155 -1.81 -11.54 -10.60
N MET A 156 -2.28 -11.59 -9.35
CA MET A 156 -3.48 -12.36 -8.99
C MET A 156 -4.73 -11.76 -9.64
N PHE A 157 -4.90 -10.45 -9.57
CA PHE A 157 -6.01 -9.75 -10.25
C PHE A 157 -5.94 -9.96 -11.76
N LEU A 158 -4.76 -9.85 -12.36
CA LEU A 158 -4.56 -10.08 -13.78
C LEU A 158 -4.91 -11.52 -14.18
N PHE A 159 -4.57 -12.50 -13.34
CA PHE A 159 -4.97 -13.89 -13.53
C PHE A 159 -6.51 -14.00 -13.55
N VAL A 160 -7.18 -13.56 -12.50
CA VAL A 160 -8.64 -13.62 -12.36
C VAL A 160 -9.34 -12.84 -13.48
N TYR A 161 -8.92 -11.62 -13.75
CA TYR A 161 -9.50 -10.80 -14.83
C TYR A 161 -9.34 -11.43 -16.22
N SER A 162 -8.18 -12.05 -16.47
CA SER A 162 -7.96 -12.75 -17.73
C SER A 162 -8.98 -13.88 -17.94
N LEU A 163 -9.37 -14.57 -16.85
CA LEU A 163 -10.36 -15.64 -16.90
C LEU A 163 -11.78 -15.08 -17.08
N ILE A 164 -12.15 -14.08 -16.30
CA ILE A 164 -13.48 -13.44 -16.37
C ILE A 164 -13.71 -12.85 -17.76
N CYS A 165 -12.73 -12.13 -18.30
CA CYS A 165 -12.87 -11.43 -19.58
C CYS A 165 -12.66 -12.32 -20.79
N TYR A 166 -12.21 -13.58 -20.64
CA TYR A 166 -11.88 -14.44 -21.77
C TYR A 166 -13.01 -14.54 -22.80
N ARG A 167 -14.23 -14.89 -22.35
CA ARG A 167 -15.39 -15.04 -23.25
C ARG A 167 -15.77 -13.73 -23.94
N LEU A 168 -15.74 -12.62 -23.22
CA LEU A 168 -16.01 -11.29 -23.75
C LEU A 168 -15.00 -10.92 -24.85
N PHE A 169 -13.72 -11.14 -24.59
CA PHE A 169 -12.65 -10.78 -25.53
C PHE A 169 -12.64 -11.68 -26.76
N VAL A 170 -12.93 -12.97 -26.60
CA VAL A 170 -13.11 -13.88 -27.74
C VAL A 170 -14.32 -13.47 -28.58
N TRP A 171 -15.44 -13.10 -27.94
CA TRP A 171 -16.62 -12.60 -28.65
C TRP A 171 -16.32 -11.30 -29.42
N PHE A 172 -15.62 -10.34 -28.83
CA PHE A 172 -15.21 -9.13 -29.53
C PHE A 172 -14.33 -9.42 -30.77
N LYS A 173 -13.52 -10.48 -30.73
CA LYS A 173 -12.68 -10.87 -31.87
C LYS A 173 -13.39 -11.71 -32.93
N ALA A 174 -14.56 -12.25 -32.63
CA ALA A 174 -15.34 -13.10 -33.51
C ALA A 174 -16.70 -12.47 -33.91
N GLY A 175 -17.78 -12.81 -33.20
CA GLY A 175 -19.12 -12.33 -33.50
C GLY A 175 -19.44 -10.87 -33.12
N GLY A 176 -18.69 -10.32 -32.17
CA GLY A 176 -18.89 -8.99 -31.62
C GLY A 176 -18.10 -7.85 -32.29
N GLN A 177 -17.42 -8.10 -33.40
CA GLN A 177 -16.56 -7.12 -34.08
C GLN A 177 -17.30 -5.83 -34.43
N LYS A 178 -18.53 -5.94 -34.97
CA LYS A 178 -19.35 -4.77 -35.30
C LYS A 178 -19.73 -3.93 -34.07
N ALA A 179 -19.99 -4.59 -32.93
CA ALA A 179 -20.28 -3.89 -31.66
C ALA A 179 -19.03 -3.18 -31.16
N LEU A 180 -17.89 -3.85 -31.16
CA LEU A 180 -16.60 -3.27 -30.77
C LEU A 180 -16.24 -2.06 -31.65
N GLU A 181 -16.44 -2.15 -32.96
CA GLU A 181 -16.20 -1.08 -33.92
C GLU A 181 -17.11 0.14 -33.66
N ARG A 182 -18.40 -0.09 -33.36
CA ARG A 182 -19.33 1.01 -33.00
C ARG A 182 -18.89 1.71 -31.71
N ILE A 183 -18.54 0.94 -30.68
CA ILE A 183 -18.06 1.47 -29.39
C ILE A 183 -16.79 2.30 -29.61
N THR A 184 -15.81 1.76 -30.32
CA THR A 184 -14.53 2.44 -30.53
C THR A 184 -14.65 3.68 -31.41
N ASN A 185 -15.49 3.65 -32.44
CA ASN A 185 -15.77 4.81 -33.29
C ASN A 185 -16.46 5.94 -32.51
N PHE A 186 -17.41 5.59 -31.63
CA PHE A 186 -18.05 6.56 -30.73
C PHE A 186 -17.06 7.18 -29.76
N LEU A 187 -16.24 6.35 -29.10
CA LEU A 187 -15.22 6.82 -28.14
C LEU A 187 -14.10 7.64 -28.81
N ALA A 188 -13.86 7.43 -30.12
CA ALA A 188 -12.85 8.20 -30.87
C ALA A 188 -13.29 9.62 -31.22
N LEU A 189 -14.56 9.99 -31.02
CA LEU A 189 -15.05 11.34 -31.27
C LEU A 189 -14.35 12.38 -30.38
N PRO A 190 -14.08 13.58 -30.89
CA PRO A 190 -13.44 14.63 -30.11
C PRO A 190 -14.21 14.93 -28.82
N GLY A 191 -13.49 15.00 -27.68
CA GLY A 191 -14.06 15.28 -26.37
C GLY A 191 -14.79 14.10 -25.70
N ILE A 192 -15.14 13.04 -26.44
CA ILE A 192 -15.87 11.89 -25.86
C ILE A 192 -14.95 10.95 -25.10
N ILE A 193 -13.68 10.85 -25.48
CA ILE A 193 -12.79 9.84 -24.96
C ILE A 193 -12.67 9.84 -23.42
N LEU A 194 -12.44 11.00 -22.81
CA LEU A 194 -12.29 11.12 -21.35
C LEU A 194 -13.58 10.79 -20.62
N VAL A 195 -14.69 11.37 -21.07
CA VAL A 195 -16.02 11.18 -20.48
C VAL A 195 -16.47 9.73 -20.68
N GLY A 196 -16.32 9.18 -21.90
CA GLY A 196 -16.76 7.84 -22.26
C GLY A 196 -16.07 6.74 -21.45
N PHE A 197 -14.79 6.90 -21.13
CA PHE A 197 -14.07 5.95 -20.25
C PHE A 197 -14.31 6.20 -18.76
N THR A 198 -14.74 7.40 -18.38
CA THR A 198 -15.06 7.73 -16.98
C THR A 198 -16.46 7.25 -16.57
N ILE A 199 -17.47 7.36 -17.48
CA ILE A 199 -18.86 7.00 -17.20
C ILE A 199 -19.01 5.60 -16.58
N PRO A 200 -18.37 4.53 -17.06
CA PRO A 200 -18.53 3.21 -16.44
C PRO A 200 -18.11 3.17 -14.97
N LEU A 201 -17.06 3.89 -14.58
CA LEU A 201 -16.64 3.98 -13.18
C LEU A 201 -17.67 4.73 -12.32
N VAL A 202 -18.25 5.80 -12.86
CA VAL A 202 -19.32 6.56 -12.19
C VAL A 202 -20.57 5.69 -12.02
N LEU A 203 -20.96 4.94 -13.07
CA LEU A 203 -22.08 4.02 -13.01
C LEU A 203 -21.83 2.86 -12.02
N MET A 204 -20.62 2.30 -12.00
CA MET A 204 -20.26 1.29 -11.02
C MET A 204 -20.41 1.83 -9.59
N LYS A 205 -19.91 3.04 -9.31
CA LYS A 205 -20.08 3.66 -7.99
C LYS A 205 -21.56 3.94 -7.66
N ALA A 206 -22.37 4.28 -8.64
CA ALA A 206 -23.79 4.56 -8.43
C ALA A 206 -24.63 3.31 -8.15
N LEU A 207 -24.29 2.19 -8.81
CA LEU A 207 -25.14 1.00 -8.85
C LEU A 207 -24.64 -0.13 -7.95
N ILE A 208 -23.37 -0.12 -7.58
CA ILE A 208 -22.75 -1.22 -6.84
C ILE A 208 -22.37 -0.72 -5.45
N PRO A 209 -22.78 -1.42 -4.37
CA PRO A 209 -22.39 -1.07 -3.01
C PRO A 209 -20.87 -0.98 -2.87
N SER A 210 -20.36 -0.02 -2.11
CA SER A 210 -18.92 0.20 -1.90
C SER A 210 -18.22 -1.05 -1.37
N ALA A 211 -18.87 -1.80 -0.49
CA ALA A 211 -18.35 -3.08 0.01
C ALA A 211 -18.09 -4.15 -1.07
N VAL A 212 -18.77 -4.06 -2.22
CA VAL A 212 -18.57 -4.96 -3.37
C VAL A 212 -17.61 -4.33 -4.38
N LEU A 213 -17.69 -3.01 -4.57
CA LEU A 213 -16.83 -2.27 -5.49
C LEU A 213 -15.36 -2.32 -5.04
N GLU A 214 -15.14 -2.24 -3.74
CA GLU A 214 -13.84 -2.23 -3.06
C GLU A 214 -13.51 -3.58 -2.44
N VAL A 215 -13.85 -4.68 -3.11
CA VAL A 215 -13.41 -6.00 -2.69
C VAL A 215 -11.90 -6.09 -2.82
N GLY A 216 -11.26 -6.11 -1.71
CA GLY A 216 -9.79 -6.10 -1.58
C GLY A 216 -9.38 -5.00 -0.63
N ASN A 217 -8.52 -5.38 0.25
CA ASN A 217 -8.02 -4.56 1.30
C ASN A 217 -7.07 -3.49 0.76
N GLY A 218 -7.00 -2.36 1.43
CA GLY A 218 -6.15 -1.26 1.05
C GLY A 218 -6.65 -0.46 -0.15
N GLY A 219 -7.97 -0.41 -0.42
CA GLY A 219 -8.54 0.39 -1.51
C GLY A 219 -8.26 -0.16 -2.91
N TRP A 220 -7.97 -1.44 -3.04
CA TRP A 220 -7.78 -2.10 -4.33
C TRP A 220 -9.13 -2.41 -4.98
N GLY A 221 -9.72 -1.43 -5.61
CA GLY A 221 -11.01 -1.58 -6.26
C GLY A 221 -11.01 -2.66 -7.34
N PHE A 222 -11.57 -3.85 -7.03
CA PHE A 222 -11.59 -4.97 -7.96
C PHE A 222 -12.24 -4.62 -9.31
N LEU A 223 -13.40 -4.00 -9.28
CA LEU A 223 -14.11 -3.59 -10.50
C LEU A 223 -13.46 -2.37 -11.17
N TYR A 224 -12.87 -1.49 -10.38
CA TYR A 224 -12.13 -0.33 -10.88
C TYR A 224 -11.00 -0.75 -11.83
N TYR A 225 -10.12 -1.64 -11.40
CA TYR A 225 -9.01 -2.10 -12.24
C TYR A 225 -9.44 -3.05 -13.36
N LEU A 226 -10.52 -3.81 -13.16
CA LEU A 226 -11.11 -4.62 -14.23
C LEU A 226 -11.51 -3.75 -15.43
N TRP A 227 -12.06 -2.55 -15.16
CA TRP A 227 -12.42 -1.62 -16.22
C TRP A 227 -11.21 -1.13 -17.00
N PHE A 228 -10.10 -0.81 -16.35
CA PHE A 228 -8.86 -0.42 -17.06
C PHE A 228 -8.31 -1.55 -17.94
N LEU A 229 -8.41 -2.79 -17.49
CA LEU A 229 -8.02 -3.93 -18.33
C LEU A 229 -8.93 -4.07 -19.56
N ILE A 230 -10.25 -3.99 -19.41
CA ILE A 230 -11.20 -4.02 -20.52
C ILE A 230 -10.94 -2.84 -21.48
N ALA A 231 -10.75 -1.66 -20.94
CA ALA A 231 -10.43 -0.47 -21.71
C ALA A 231 -9.14 -0.61 -22.54
N GLY A 232 -8.09 -1.21 -21.97
CA GLY A 232 -6.85 -1.49 -22.69
C GLY A 232 -7.07 -2.39 -23.92
N PHE A 233 -7.92 -3.41 -23.78
CA PHE A 233 -8.32 -4.26 -24.92
C PHE A 233 -9.08 -3.48 -25.99
N ILE A 234 -10.03 -2.62 -25.58
CA ILE A 234 -10.84 -1.78 -26.48
C ILE A 234 -9.95 -0.76 -27.20
N ILE A 235 -9.05 -0.08 -26.49
CA ILE A 235 -8.20 0.99 -27.06
C ILE A 235 -7.36 0.49 -28.23
N VAL A 236 -6.70 -0.66 -28.08
CA VAL A 236 -5.81 -1.19 -29.12
C VAL A 236 -6.53 -1.90 -30.25
N SER A 237 -7.85 -2.07 -30.19
CA SER A 237 -8.64 -2.72 -31.21
C SER A 237 -8.97 -1.82 -32.41
N ASN A 238 -8.75 -0.50 -32.30
CA ASN A 238 -9.12 0.47 -33.34
C ASN A 238 -8.08 1.61 -33.44
N ASP A 239 -7.46 1.76 -34.60
CA ASP A 239 -6.43 2.77 -34.83
C ASP A 239 -6.96 4.21 -34.74
N ARG A 240 -8.26 4.46 -35.05
CA ARG A 240 -8.87 5.79 -34.88
C ARG A 240 -8.87 6.22 -33.42
N LEU A 241 -9.16 5.29 -32.51
CA LEU A 241 -9.16 5.56 -31.06
C LEU A 241 -7.73 5.86 -30.57
N ILE A 242 -6.74 5.13 -31.07
CA ILE A 242 -5.33 5.37 -30.80
C ILE A 242 -4.89 6.76 -31.30
N GLN A 243 -5.29 7.13 -32.51
CA GLN A 243 -5.03 8.47 -33.05
C GLN A 243 -5.72 9.56 -32.26
N SER A 244 -6.97 9.34 -31.81
CA SER A 244 -7.70 10.27 -30.94
C SER A 244 -6.95 10.53 -29.64
N ILE A 245 -6.42 9.48 -28.98
CA ILE A 245 -5.58 9.59 -27.77
C ILE A 245 -4.32 10.41 -28.06
N ASN A 246 -3.61 10.10 -29.15
CA ASN A 246 -2.41 10.84 -29.54
C ASN A 246 -2.69 12.33 -29.77
N ASN A 247 -3.79 12.66 -30.44
CA ASN A 247 -4.18 14.04 -30.73
C ASN A 247 -4.58 14.83 -29.47
N GLN A 248 -5.21 14.15 -28.50
CA GLN A 248 -5.70 14.77 -27.26
C GLN A 248 -4.71 14.71 -26.10
N ARG A 249 -3.45 14.23 -26.30
CA ARG A 249 -2.45 14.05 -25.24
C ARG A 249 -2.15 15.29 -24.42
N TRP A 250 -2.09 16.48 -25.08
CA TRP A 250 -1.85 17.76 -24.39
C TRP A 250 -3.03 18.20 -23.54
N ILE A 251 -4.26 18.03 -24.05
CA ILE A 251 -5.48 18.32 -23.30
C ILE A 251 -5.56 17.38 -22.10
N SER A 252 -5.30 16.10 -22.30
CA SER A 252 -5.28 15.10 -21.22
C SER A 252 -4.23 15.42 -20.17
N LEU A 253 -3.04 15.87 -20.57
CA LEU A 253 -1.98 16.30 -19.65
C LEU A 253 -2.43 17.51 -18.82
N LEU A 254 -2.92 18.56 -19.49
CA LEU A 254 -3.34 19.79 -18.82
C LEU A 254 -4.47 19.50 -17.81
N LEU A 255 -5.51 18.77 -18.22
CA LEU A 255 -6.61 18.38 -17.35
C LEU A 255 -6.10 17.49 -16.20
N GLY A 256 -5.20 16.55 -16.48
CA GLY A 256 -4.58 15.70 -15.47
C GLY A 256 -3.84 16.51 -14.41
N LEU A 257 -3.08 17.53 -14.80
CA LEU A 257 -2.40 18.44 -13.87
C LEU A 257 -3.40 19.23 -13.02
N VAL A 258 -4.39 19.86 -13.64
CA VAL A 258 -5.42 20.63 -12.93
C VAL A 258 -6.20 19.76 -11.94
N LEU A 259 -6.62 18.57 -12.37
CA LEU A 259 -7.35 17.64 -11.52
C LEU A 259 -6.46 17.06 -10.40
N SER A 260 -5.16 16.88 -10.64
CA SER A 260 -4.23 16.46 -9.58
C SER A 260 -4.10 17.52 -8.50
N VAL A 261 -3.92 18.79 -8.89
CA VAL A 261 -3.89 19.91 -7.93
C VAL A 261 -5.19 19.99 -7.15
N GLY A 262 -6.35 19.92 -7.84
CA GLY A 262 -7.65 19.91 -7.19
C GLY A 262 -7.83 18.74 -6.21
N HIS A 263 -7.39 17.54 -6.60
CA HIS A 263 -7.47 16.37 -5.75
C HIS A 263 -6.56 16.46 -4.51
N LEU A 264 -5.33 16.93 -4.68
CA LEU A 264 -4.40 17.17 -3.56
C LEU A 264 -4.93 18.27 -2.62
N TYR A 265 -5.54 19.32 -3.18
CA TYR A 265 -6.19 20.35 -2.39
C TYR A 265 -7.37 19.80 -1.56
N LEU A 266 -8.18 18.90 -2.13
CA LEU A 266 -9.26 18.23 -1.41
C LEU A 266 -8.75 17.31 -0.29
N LEU A 267 -7.60 16.65 -0.48
CA LEU A 267 -7.03 15.73 0.52
C LEU A 267 -6.27 16.44 1.64
N PHE A 268 -5.52 17.49 1.31
CA PHE A 268 -4.57 18.12 2.25
C PHE A 268 -4.94 19.54 2.65
N GLY A 269 -5.87 20.17 1.95
CA GLY A 269 -6.08 21.62 2.01
C GLY A 269 -7.34 22.10 2.73
N VAL A 270 -8.34 21.26 2.99
CA VAL A 270 -9.64 21.81 3.45
C VAL A 270 -10.38 20.89 4.39
N SER A 271 -10.52 21.34 5.63
CA SER A 271 -11.63 20.96 6.51
C SER A 271 -12.88 21.74 6.09
N ASN A 272 -13.42 21.53 4.89
CA ASN A 272 -14.64 22.19 4.46
C ASN A 272 -15.84 21.31 4.76
N PRO A 273 -16.72 21.68 5.70
CA PRO A 273 -17.93 20.92 6.04
C PRO A 273 -18.84 20.62 4.83
N ALA A 274 -18.83 21.48 3.80
CA ALA A 274 -19.62 21.30 2.58
C ALA A 274 -19.10 20.13 1.70
N LEU A 275 -17.86 19.69 1.90
CA LEU A 275 -17.25 18.55 1.20
C LEU A 275 -17.27 17.28 2.05
N GLN A 276 -17.80 17.34 3.27
CA GLN A 276 -18.02 16.18 4.13
C GLN A 276 -19.36 15.53 3.80
N GLY A 277 -19.42 14.19 3.91
CA GLY A 277 -20.60 13.41 3.64
C GLY A 277 -20.75 12.94 2.19
N LYS A 278 -21.88 12.29 1.88
CA LYS A 278 -22.11 11.58 0.61
C LYS A 278 -21.87 12.42 -0.66
N GLY A 279 -22.18 13.71 -0.62
CA GLY A 279 -21.98 14.63 -1.76
C GLY A 279 -20.50 14.88 -2.04
N GLY A 280 -19.69 15.10 -1.00
CA GLY A 280 -18.24 15.28 -1.10
C GLY A 280 -17.55 14.03 -1.62
N ASP A 281 -17.94 12.85 -1.16
CA ASP A 281 -17.41 11.57 -1.64
C ASP A 281 -17.64 11.35 -3.13
N TRP A 282 -18.79 11.78 -3.65
CA TRP A 282 -19.09 11.71 -5.07
C TRP A 282 -18.18 12.64 -5.89
N ILE A 283 -18.01 13.88 -5.45
CA ILE A 283 -17.15 14.86 -6.09
C ILE A 283 -15.70 14.34 -6.09
N ALA A 284 -15.18 13.92 -4.95
CA ALA A 284 -13.83 13.38 -4.83
C ALA A 284 -13.60 12.17 -5.74
N SER A 285 -14.58 11.26 -5.84
CA SER A 285 -14.50 10.09 -6.71
C SER A 285 -14.52 10.46 -8.19
N LEU A 286 -15.38 11.40 -8.60
CA LEU A 286 -15.42 11.89 -9.97
C LEU A 286 -14.08 12.52 -10.37
N PHE A 287 -13.52 13.38 -9.51
CA PHE A 287 -12.19 13.96 -9.71
C PHE A 287 -11.12 12.87 -9.83
N SER A 288 -11.16 11.87 -8.96
CA SER A 288 -10.21 10.75 -8.98
C SER A 288 -10.29 9.94 -10.28
N TYR A 289 -11.51 9.60 -10.75
CA TYR A 289 -11.71 8.81 -11.97
C TYR A 289 -11.30 9.58 -13.23
N LEU A 290 -11.70 10.84 -13.35
CA LEU A 290 -11.27 11.71 -14.44
C LEU A 290 -9.75 11.91 -14.44
N ASN A 291 -9.16 12.16 -13.27
CA ASN A 291 -7.71 12.34 -13.13
C ASN A 291 -6.95 11.10 -13.59
N ALA A 292 -7.38 9.90 -13.17
CA ALA A 292 -6.76 8.66 -13.61
C ALA A 292 -6.78 8.50 -15.14
N TRP A 293 -7.91 8.75 -15.79
CA TRP A 293 -8.02 8.67 -17.25
C TRP A 293 -7.24 9.76 -17.96
N CYS A 294 -7.22 10.98 -17.45
CA CYS A 294 -6.41 12.06 -18.00
C CYS A 294 -4.93 11.67 -18.03
N TRP A 295 -4.38 11.14 -16.94
CA TRP A 295 -3.00 10.68 -16.89
C TRP A 295 -2.75 9.47 -17.77
N VAL A 296 -3.62 8.48 -17.77
CA VAL A 296 -3.49 7.29 -18.63
C VAL A 296 -3.43 7.70 -20.11
N PHE A 297 -4.32 8.60 -20.55
CA PHE A 297 -4.32 9.04 -21.95
C PHE A 297 -3.18 10.00 -22.28
N ALA A 298 -2.77 10.86 -21.37
CA ALA A 298 -1.59 11.69 -21.56
C ALA A 298 -0.34 10.81 -21.75
N ILE A 299 -0.08 9.89 -20.82
CA ILE A 299 1.09 9.01 -20.86
C ILE A 299 1.07 8.12 -22.11
N LEU A 300 -0.09 7.51 -22.43
CA LEU A 300 -0.24 6.68 -23.62
C LEU A 300 -0.06 7.52 -24.90
N GLY A 301 -0.66 8.72 -24.96
CA GLY A 301 -0.56 9.60 -26.12
C GLY A 301 0.89 10.07 -26.37
N PHE A 302 1.62 10.44 -25.33
CA PHE A 302 3.05 10.76 -25.46
C PHE A 302 3.88 9.53 -25.82
N ALA A 303 3.57 8.35 -25.30
CA ALA A 303 4.24 7.12 -25.67
C ALA A 303 4.02 6.77 -27.15
N ILE A 304 2.79 6.86 -27.65
CA ILE A 304 2.48 6.67 -29.08
C ILE A 304 3.31 7.63 -29.94
N LYS A 305 3.44 8.89 -29.54
CA LYS A 305 4.18 9.89 -30.31
C LYS A 305 5.69 9.70 -30.26
N HIS A 306 6.26 9.33 -29.11
CA HIS A 306 7.69 9.41 -28.85
C HIS A 306 8.39 8.06 -28.59
N LEU A 307 7.66 6.99 -28.32
CA LEU A 307 8.21 5.69 -27.94
C LEU A 307 7.87 4.56 -28.91
N SER A 308 7.42 4.89 -30.14
CA SER A 308 7.08 3.91 -31.20
C SER A 308 8.30 3.45 -31.99
N PHE A 309 9.43 3.20 -31.32
CA PHE A 309 10.67 2.75 -31.94
C PHE A 309 11.26 1.53 -31.24
N ASP A 310 12.00 0.70 -32.00
CA ASP A 310 12.71 -0.47 -31.48
C ASP A 310 14.10 -0.10 -30.96
N ARG A 311 14.53 -0.84 -29.93
CA ARG A 311 15.91 -0.84 -29.43
C ARG A 311 16.28 -2.24 -28.97
N PRO A 312 17.50 -2.72 -29.21
CA PRO A 312 17.93 -4.06 -28.76
C PRO A 312 17.76 -4.28 -27.25
N PHE A 313 17.98 -3.24 -26.46
CA PHE A 313 17.77 -3.23 -25.02
C PHE A 313 16.30 -3.51 -24.62
N LEU A 314 15.33 -2.99 -25.38
CA LEU A 314 13.91 -3.03 -25.04
C LEU A 314 13.38 -4.47 -24.92
N GLN A 315 13.86 -5.37 -25.80
CA GLN A 315 13.46 -6.77 -25.75
C GLN A 315 13.94 -7.44 -24.46
N HIS A 316 15.18 -7.22 -24.06
CA HIS A 316 15.75 -7.76 -22.82
C HIS A 316 15.11 -7.17 -21.58
N ALA A 317 14.86 -5.85 -21.59
CA ALA A 317 14.18 -5.17 -20.50
C ALA A 317 12.75 -5.70 -20.29
N ASN A 318 11.99 -5.88 -21.38
CA ASN A 318 10.63 -6.47 -21.29
C ASN A 318 10.62 -7.91 -20.78
N GLU A 319 11.62 -8.72 -21.11
CA GLU A 319 11.76 -10.06 -20.58
C GLU A 319 11.97 -10.02 -19.05
N GLY A 320 12.72 -9.04 -18.55
CA GLY A 320 13.05 -8.85 -17.15
C GLY A 320 11.95 -8.20 -16.31
N VAL A 321 10.91 -7.57 -16.92
CA VAL A 321 9.87 -6.84 -16.18
C VAL A 321 9.20 -7.69 -15.12
N LEU A 322 8.79 -8.90 -15.45
CA LEU A 322 8.06 -9.76 -14.51
C LEU A 322 8.93 -10.26 -13.35
N PRO A 323 10.14 -10.79 -13.57
CA PRO A 323 11.07 -11.09 -12.48
C PRO A 323 11.40 -9.88 -11.60
N PHE A 324 11.64 -8.72 -12.22
CA PHE A 324 11.89 -7.49 -11.50
C PHE A 324 10.70 -7.13 -10.60
N PHE A 325 9.46 -7.18 -11.14
CA PHE A 325 8.24 -6.93 -10.38
C PHE A 325 8.08 -7.89 -9.19
N ILE A 326 8.40 -9.16 -9.35
CA ILE A 326 8.26 -10.15 -8.27
C ILE A 326 9.24 -9.86 -7.12
N MET A 327 10.47 -9.44 -7.42
CA MET A 327 11.55 -9.30 -6.42
C MET A 327 11.65 -7.91 -5.80
N HIS A 328 11.20 -6.86 -6.51
CA HIS A 328 11.61 -5.48 -6.18
C HIS A 328 11.30 -5.07 -4.73
N GLN A 329 10.12 -5.39 -4.22
CA GLN A 329 9.75 -4.99 -2.87
C GLN A 329 10.54 -5.75 -1.80
N THR A 330 10.75 -7.06 -1.98
CA THR A 330 11.56 -7.83 -1.04
C THR A 330 12.99 -7.28 -0.96
N VAL A 331 13.62 -7.01 -2.10
CA VAL A 331 14.99 -6.50 -2.12
C VAL A 331 15.07 -5.09 -1.53
N LEU A 332 14.10 -4.21 -1.85
CA LEU A 332 13.99 -2.89 -1.24
C LEU A 332 13.87 -2.98 0.28
N LEU A 333 13.02 -3.87 0.79
CA LEU A 333 12.82 -4.04 2.23
C LEU A 333 14.07 -4.57 2.93
N VAL A 334 14.80 -5.50 2.31
CA VAL A 334 16.05 -6.02 2.87
C VAL A 334 17.08 -4.90 3.04
N PHE A 335 17.35 -4.13 1.99
CA PHE A 335 18.32 -3.04 2.09
C PHE A 335 17.80 -1.87 2.91
N GLY A 336 16.51 -1.55 2.76
CA GLY A 336 15.88 -0.49 3.54
C GLY A 336 15.94 -0.75 5.04
N TYR A 337 15.67 -1.97 5.48
CA TYR A 337 15.72 -2.36 6.90
C TYR A 337 17.04 -1.99 7.59
N PHE A 338 18.17 -2.15 6.88
CA PHE A 338 19.48 -1.78 7.43
C PHE A 338 19.80 -0.30 7.23
N ILE A 339 19.54 0.25 6.04
CA ILE A 339 20.00 1.59 5.67
C ILE A 339 19.21 2.69 6.38
N VAL A 340 17.89 2.52 6.64
CA VAL A 340 17.09 3.53 7.34
C VAL A 340 17.59 3.83 8.75
N THR A 341 18.30 2.89 9.38
CA THR A 341 18.85 3.05 10.73
C THR A 341 20.20 3.78 10.76
N TRP A 342 20.82 4.04 9.61
CA TRP A 342 22.13 4.72 9.57
C TRP A 342 21.99 6.22 9.92
N GLU A 343 23.02 6.78 10.51
CA GLU A 343 23.08 8.20 10.85
C GLU A 343 23.65 9.05 9.71
N ILE A 344 22.95 9.03 8.55
CA ILE A 344 23.31 9.80 7.36
C ILE A 344 22.08 10.56 6.86
N HIS A 345 22.30 11.54 5.99
CA HIS A 345 21.24 12.37 5.42
C HIS A 345 20.18 11.51 4.68
N ASN A 346 18.89 11.79 4.90
CA ASN A 346 17.77 10.95 4.39
C ASN A 346 17.73 10.79 2.87
N VAL A 347 18.12 11.83 2.10
CA VAL A 347 18.25 11.72 0.65
C VAL A 347 19.31 10.69 0.27
N LEU A 348 20.43 10.63 1.01
CA LEU A 348 21.47 9.63 0.77
C LEU A 348 21.00 8.22 1.15
N LYS A 349 20.25 8.05 2.25
CA LYS A 349 19.61 6.77 2.59
C LYS A 349 18.72 6.31 1.44
N TRP A 350 17.84 7.18 0.94
CA TRP A 350 16.96 6.85 -0.16
C TRP A 350 17.72 6.46 -1.44
N LEU A 351 18.73 7.24 -1.82
CA LEU A 351 19.57 6.95 -3.00
C LEU A 351 20.27 5.59 -2.86
N LEU A 352 20.82 5.28 -1.70
CA LEU A 352 21.47 3.99 -1.43
C LEU A 352 20.48 2.84 -1.53
N VAL A 353 19.31 2.94 -0.87
CA VAL A 353 18.25 1.92 -0.96
C VAL A 353 17.85 1.70 -2.41
N PHE A 354 17.59 2.78 -3.15
CA PHE A 354 17.17 2.72 -4.55
C PHE A 354 18.25 2.09 -5.45
N ILE A 355 19.47 2.61 -5.43
CA ILE A 355 20.54 2.19 -6.34
C ILE A 355 21.01 0.77 -6.04
N VAL A 356 21.29 0.45 -4.77
CA VAL A 356 21.77 -0.88 -4.38
C VAL A 356 20.71 -1.93 -4.68
N SER A 357 19.44 -1.66 -4.34
CA SER A 357 18.35 -2.59 -4.65
C SER A 357 18.19 -2.81 -6.15
N PHE A 358 18.26 -1.74 -6.95
CA PHE A 358 18.19 -1.85 -8.41
C PHE A 358 19.29 -2.75 -8.97
N ILE A 359 20.55 -2.48 -8.58
CA ILE A 359 21.70 -3.26 -9.03
C ILE A 359 21.56 -4.74 -8.64
N VAL A 360 21.16 -5.02 -7.40
CA VAL A 360 21.00 -6.40 -6.91
C VAL A 360 19.88 -7.13 -7.65
N ILE A 361 18.74 -6.50 -7.88
CA ILE A 361 17.63 -7.11 -8.64
C ILE A 361 18.08 -7.45 -10.07
N VAL A 362 18.74 -6.49 -10.75
CA VAL A 362 19.25 -6.71 -12.10
C VAL A 362 20.30 -7.81 -12.11
N ALA A 363 21.21 -7.84 -11.15
CA ALA A 363 22.23 -8.88 -11.02
C ALA A 363 21.60 -10.27 -10.80
N ILE A 364 20.64 -10.41 -9.89
CA ILE A 364 19.91 -11.68 -9.65
C ILE A 364 19.21 -12.13 -10.94
N TYR A 365 18.56 -11.19 -11.64
CA TYR A 365 17.91 -11.50 -12.91
C TYR A 365 18.91 -12.03 -13.96
N LEU A 366 20.02 -11.31 -14.19
CA LEU A 366 20.98 -11.65 -15.23
C LEU A 366 21.79 -12.90 -14.91
N VAL A 367 22.21 -13.07 -13.66
CA VAL A 367 23.12 -14.14 -13.24
C VAL A 367 22.38 -15.44 -12.93
N LEU A 368 21.20 -15.35 -12.30
CA LEU A 368 20.47 -16.52 -11.82
C LEU A 368 19.21 -16.78 -12.66
N ILE A 369 18.23 -15.88 -12.65
CA ILE A 369 16.90 -16.17 -13.19
C ILE A 369 16.95 -16.40 -14.69
N ARG A 370 17.67 -15.58 -15.42
CA ARG A 370 17.75 -15.69 -16.88
C ARG A 370 18.46 -16.95 -17.34
N LYS A 371 19.38 -17.49 -16.57
CA LYS A 371 20.23 -18.65 -16.94
C LYS A 371 19.56 -19.99 -16.68
N TYR A 372 18.79 -20.14 -15.61
CA TYR A 372 18.28 -21.41 -15.17
C TYR A 372 16.79 -21.58 -15.51
N ASP A 373 16.44 -22.57 -16.30
CA ASP A 373 15.07 -22.82 -16.76
C ASP A 373 14.08 -22.98 -15.59
N LEU A 374 14.49 -23.61 -14.50
CA LEU A 374 13.66 -23.72 -13.29
C LEU A 374 13.31 -22.35 -12.72
N LEU A 375 14.31 -21.47 -12.57
CA LEU A 375 14.06 -20.12 -12.05
C LEU A 375 13.24 -19.30 -13.05
N ARG A 376 13.50 -19.40 -14.34
CA ARG A 376 12.65 -18.79 -15.38
C ARG A 376 11.17 -19.19 -15.20
N PHE A 377 10.93 -20.48 -14.98
CA PHE A 377 9.58 -21.01 -14.74
C PHE A 377 8.96 -20.43 -13.46
N LEU A 378 9.67 -20.47 -12.33
CA LEU A 378 9.20 -19.96 -11.03
C LEU A 378 8.89 -18.45 -11.06
N PHE A 379 9.57 -17.70 -11.92
CA PHE A 379 9.35 -16.27 -12.14
C PHE A 379 8.43 -15.95 -13.35
N GLY A 380 7.65 -16.94 -13.84
CA GLY A 380 6.64 -16.75 -14.88
C GLY A 380 7.18 -16.42 -16.27
N MET A 381 8.47 -16.64 -16.52
CA MET A 381 9.10 -16.45 -17.83
C MET A 381 8.82 -17.64 -18.75
N LYS A 382 9.04 -17.44 -20.04
CA LYS A 382 9.00 -18.56 -21.00
C LYS A 382 10.18 -19.50 -20.75
N THR A 383 9.90 -20.79 -20.71
CA THR A 383 10.87 -21.86 -20.52
C THR A 383 10.92 -22.82 -21.69
N SER A 384 11.85 -23.77 -21.67
CA SER A 384 11.91 -24.85 -22.63
C SER A 384 10.63 -25.70 -22.61
N HIS A 385 10.34 -26.37 -23.70
CA HIS A 385 9.08 -27.15 -23.91
C HIS A 385 8.84 -28.23 -22.83
N THR A 386 9.89 -28.76 -22.22
CA THR A 386 9.86 -29.88 -21.27
C THR A 386 9.20 -29.51 -19.93
N PHE A 387 9.50 -28.35 -19.36
CA PHE A 387 8.87 -27.88 -18.12
C PHE A 387 7.37 -27.61 -18.30
N TYR A 388 7.02 -27.01 -19.42
CA TYR A 388 5.62 -26.71 -19.75
C TYR A 388 4.78 -27.98 -19.86
N GLN A 389 5.33 -29.07 -20.45
CA GLN A 389 4.64 -30.37 -20.59
C GLN A 389 4.44 -31.09 -19.26
N PHE A 390 5.41 -31.00 -18.33
CA PHE A 390 5.30 -31.61 -17.02
C PHE A 390 4.11 -31.06 -16.21
N PHE A 391 3.91 -29.73 -16.23
CA PHE A 391 2.82 -29.09 -15.50
C PHE A 391 1.47 -29.10 -16.25
N GLN A 392 1.42 -29.51 -17.49
CA GLN A 392 0.16 -29.73 -18.23
C GLN A 392 -0.65 -30.95 -17.75
N LYS A 393 -0.10 -31.79 -16.87
CA LYS A 393 -0.86 -32.88 -16.26
C LYS A 393 -1.97 -32.30 -15.37
N LYS A 394 -3.18 -32.47 -15.78
CA LYS A 394 -4.44 -31.79 -15.48
C LYS A 394 -4.79 -31.56 -14.00
N ILE A 395 -4.28 -32.38 -13.09
CA ILE A 395 -4.69 -32.36 -11.68
C ILE A 395 -4.12 -31.14 -10.93
N ALA A 396 -2.84 -30.82 -11.12
CA ALA A 396 -2.20 -29.69 -10.43
C ALA A 396 -2.82 -28.32 -10.79
N LEU A 397 -3.28 -28.16 -12.04
CA LEU A 397 -3.90 -26.93 -12.55
C LEU A 397 -5.23 -26.60 -11.85
N ILE A 398 -5.92 -27.60 -11.35
CA ILE A 398 -7.21 -27.44 -10.66
C ILE A 398 -7.00 -27.48 -9.15
N LEU A 399 -6.21 -28.43 -8.68
CA LEU A 399 -6.02 -28.67 -7.23
C LEU A 399 -5.35 -27.48 -6.52
N LEU A 400 -4.31 -26.88 -7.11
CA LEU A 400 -3.60 -25.77 -6.49
C LEU A 400 -4.49 -24.54 -6.28
N PRO A 401 -5.26 -24.02 -7.27
CA PRO A 401 -6.20 -22.95 -7.02
C PRO A 401 -7.31 -23.31 -6.02
N VAL A 402 -7.84 -24.53 -6.07
CA VAL A 402 -8.88 -24.99 -5.14
C VAL A 402 -8.34 -25.05 -3.72
N ILE A 403 -7.15 -25.62 -3.52
CA ILE A 403 -6.49 -25.63 -2.20
C ILE A 403 -6.23 -24.21 -1.74
N TRP A 404 -5.69 -23.34 -2.58
CA TRP A 404 -5.42 -21.95 -2.24
C TRP A 404 -6.68 -21.18 -1.84
N ILE A 405 -7.76 -21.29 -2.62
CA ILE A 405 -9.06 -20.68 -2.32
C ILE A 405 -9.62 -21.28 -1.03
N GLY A 406 -9.56 -22.62 -0.87
CA GLY A 406 -10.04 -23.29 0.34
C GLY A 406 -9.30 -22.84 1.60
N LEU A 407 -7.98 -22.78 1.55
CA LEU A 407 -7.16 -22.30 2.67
C LEU A 407 -7.42 -20.81 2.94
N SER A 408 -7.53 -19.98 1.90
CA SER A 408 -7.84 -18.55 2.04
C SER A 408 -9.22 -18.34 2.66
N THR A 409 -10.22 -19.13 2.26
CA THR A 409 -11.57 -19.08 2.81
C THR A 409 -11.60 -19.55 4.27
N TYR A 410 -10.94 -20.67 4.56
CA TYR A 410 -10.81 -21.18 5.92
C TYR A 410 -10.18 -20.17 6.86
N ALA A 411 -9.08 -19.55 6.46
CA ALA A 411 -8.41 -18.52 7.25
C ALA A 411 -9.28 -17.26 7.41
N GLY A 412 -10.03 -16.88 6.38
CA GLY A 412 -10.99 -15.77 6.47
C GLY A 412 -12.07 -15.99 7.52
N PHE A 413 -12.66 -17.21 7.58
CA PHE A 413 -13.65 -17.55 8.59
C PHE A 413 -13.07 -17.66 10.01
N ASN A 414 -11.81 -18.06 10.13
CA ASN A 414 -11.12 -18.19 11.42
C ASN A 414 -10.26 -16.97 11.79
N GLN A 415 -10.45 -15.86 11.12
CA GLN A 415 -9.66 -14.65 11.27
C GLN A 415 -9.56 -14.16 12.72
N LYS A 416 -10.67 -14.17 13.49
CA LYS A 416 -10.66 -13.77 14.89
C LYS A 416 -9.74 -14.64 15.76
N THR A 417 -9.60 -15.91 15.40
CA THR A 417 -8.71 -16.84 16.10
C THR A 417 -7.25 -16.65 15.71
N VAL A 418 -6.98 -16.30 14.45
CA VAL A 418 -5.61 -16.10 13.93
C VAL A 418 -5.09 -14.70 14.19
N LEU A 419 -5.96 -13.66 14.16
CA LEU A 419 -5.60 -12.26 14.35
C LEU A 419 -5.80 -11.76 15.79
N GLY A 420 -6.74 -12.35 16.54
CA GLY A 420 -7.00 -11.99 17.95
C GLY A 420 -5.98 -12.59 18.92
N GLN A 421 -5.15 -13.44 18.44
CA GLN A 421 -4.01 -13.98 19.17
C GLN A 421 -2.76 -13.63 18.37
N ASP A 422 -2.20 -12.47 18.61
CA ASP A 422 -0.77 -12.24 18.43
C ASP A 422 -0.04 -13.18 19.41
N GLN A 423 -0.30 -14.47 19.30
CA GLN A 423 0.48 -15.51 19.94
C GLN A 423 1.80 -15.62 19.17
N PHE A 424 2.63 -14.61 19.37
CA PHE A 424 4.04 -14.86 19.23
C PHE A 424 4.40 -15.84 20.36
N PRO A 425 5.05 -16.96 20.06
CA PRO A 425 5.65 -17.76 21.10
C PRO A 425 6.73 -16.90 21.76
N MET A 426 6.33 -16.13 22.75
CA MET A 426 7.25 -15.37 23.56
C MET A 426 7.82 -16.31 24.58
N SER A 427 8.88 -16.97 24.18
CA SER A 427 9.78 -17.69 25.11
C SER A 427 10.74 -16.77 25.85
N LEU A 428 10.57 -15.45 25.72
CA LEU A 428 11.35 -14.49 26.50
C LEU A 428 10.54 -14.16 27.74
N GLU A 429 11.04 -14.59 28.89
CA GLU A 429 10.61 -14.07 30.19
C GLU A 429 10.80 -12.56 30.16
N TYR A 430 9.70 -11.84 30.11
CA TYR A 430 9.69 -10.40 30.13
C TYR A 430 9.72 -9.93 31.58
N ASP A 431 10.78 -9.23 31.93
CA ASP A 431 10.88 -8.57 33.22
C ASP A 431 9.97 -7.32 33.22
N GLN A 432 8.90 -7.38 34.03
CA GLN A 432 7.92 -6.30 34.20
C GLN A 432 8.56 -4.99 34.68
N GLY A 433 9.74 -5.05 35.32
CA GLY A 433 10.48 -3.90 35.82
C GLY A 433 11.16 -3.05 34.74
N GLN A 434 11.07 -3.43 33.45
CA GLN A 434 11.67 -2.67 32.34
C GLN A 434 10.69 -1.70 31.66
N ASP A 435 9.41 -1.70 31.99
CA ASP A 435 8.47 -0.69 31.51
C ASP A 435 8.74 0.66 32.19
N ILE A 436 8.68 1.74 31.44
CA ILE A 436 8.85 3.08 31.93
C ILE A 436 7.47 3.72 32.01
N VAL A 437 7.06 4.11 33.23
CA VAL A 437 5.77 4.76 33.48
C VAL A 437 5.99 6.20 33.82
N LEU A 438 5.38 7.08 33.06
CA LEU A 438 5.47 8.53 33.20
C LEU A 438 4.11 9.06 33.65
N ASN A 439 4.06 9.60 34.85
CA ASN A 439 2.86 10.20 35.42
C ASN A 439 2.90 11.74 35.36
N ALA A 440 1.79 12.37 35.70
CA ALA A 440 1.66 13.82 35.71
C ALA A 440 2.62 14.53 36.67
N ASP A 441 3.18 13.84 37.67
CA ASP A 441 4.20 14.38 38.58
C ASP A 441 5.60 14.55 37.96
N LEU A 442 5.84 13.94 36.82
CA LEU A 442 7.11 14.01 36.07
C LEU A 442 7.14 15.15 35.04
N ILE A 443 6.16 16.07 35.07
CA ILE A 443 6.13 17.22 34.17
C ILE A 443 7.30 18.11 34.48
N ALA A 444 8.16 18.32 33.50
CA ALA A 444 9.34 19.18 33.61
C ALA A 444 9.08 20.63 33.15
N ASP A 445 8.19 20.79 32.18
CA ASP A 445 7.79 22.10 31.63
C ASP A 445 6.33 22.04 31.13
N LEU A 446 5.63 23.15 31.28
CA LEU A 446 4.20 23.27 30.99
C LEU A 446 3.93 24.65 30.40
N SER A 447 3.22 24.72 29.29
CA SER A 447 2.77 25.98 28.71
C SER A 447 1.79 26.70 29.63
N THR A 448 1.87 28.05 29.64
CA THR A 448 1.02 28.89 30.51
C THR A 448 -0.43 28.96 30.09
N THR A 449 -0.76 28.49 28.90
CA THR A 449 -2.11 28.51 28.33
C THR A 449 -2.42 27.17 27.66
N GLY A 450 -3.67 26.71 27.81
CA GLY A 450 -4.19 25.55 27.10
C GLY A 450 -3.81 24.19 27.67
N VAL A 451 -3.03 24.15 28.73
CA VAL A 451 -2.65 22.92 29.44
C VAL A 451 -2.66 23.23 30.95
N GLN A 452 -3.22 22.32 31.72
CA GLN A 452 -3.23 22.45 33.19
C GLN A 452 -3.17 21.07 33.86
N VAL A 453 -2.62 21.03 35.06
CA VAL A 453 -2.69 19.86 35.94
C VAL A 453 -3.99 19.96 36.74
N VAL A 454 -4.80 18.94 36.70
CA VAL A 454 -6.08 18.87 37.40
C VAL A 454 -6.08 17.73 38.41
N ASP A 455 -6.72 17.95 39.55
CA ASP A 455 -6.98 16.88 40.51
C ASP A 455 -8.14 16.00 39.95
N ASP A 456 -7.92 14.71 39.92
CA ASP A 456 -8.91 13.73 39.41
C ASP A 456 -8.78 12.41 40.18
N GLU A 457 -9.81 12.05 40.93
CA GLU A 457 -9.81 10.86 41.78
C GLU A 457 -9.70 9.54 40.97
N GLN A 458 -10.01 9.57 39.68
CA GLN A 458 -9.89 8.42 38.78
C GLN A 458 -8.48 8.30 38.18
N ALA A 459 -7.66 9.32 38.28
CA ALA A 459 -6.28 9.28 37.84
C ALA A 459 -5.41 8.43 38.77
N SER A 460 -4.38 7.77 38.22
CA SER A 460 -3.53 6.81 38.93
C SER A 460 -2.81 7.38 40.16
N ILE A 461 -2.48 8.67 40.13
CA ILE A 461 -1.85 9.40 41.24
C ILE A 461 -2.74 10.53 41.80
N GLY A 462 -4.06 10.49 41.52
CA GLY A 462 -5.01 11.53 41.91
C GLY A 462 -4.90 12.84 41.10
N ARG A 463 -4.09 12.85 40.04
CA ARG A 463 -3.89 14.02 39.17
C ARG A 463 -3.68 13.58 37.71
N ALA A 464 -4.19 14.41 36.78
CA ALA A 464 -4.01 14.24 35.36
C ALA A 464 -3.62 15.58 34.68
N VAL A 465 -3.12 15.51 33.47
CA VAL A 465 -2.87 16.69 32.63
C VAL A 465 -4.05 16.88 31.69
N GLU A 466 -4.68 18.04 31.76
CA GLU A 466 -5.79 18.41 30.89
C GLU A 466 -5.34 19.35 29.78
N LEU A 467 -5.69 19.01 28.53
CA LEU A 467 -5.50 19.84 27.35
C LEU A 467 -6.82 20.57 27.06
N THR A 468 -6.86 21.89 27.24
CA THR A 468 -8.10 22.70 27.23
C THR A 468 -8.22 23.67 26.06
N SER A 469 -7.11 24.03 25.42
CA SER A 469 -7.13 24.90 24.24
C SER A 469 -6.05 24.54 23.23
N GLY A 470 -6.19 25.04 22.01
CA GLY A 470 -5.37 24.65 20.87
C GLY A 470 -5.89 23.38 20.16
N GLY A 471 -5.41 23.09 18.99
CA GLY A 471 -5.71 21.81 18.33
C GLY A 471 -7.02 21.76 17.52
N ASN A 472 -7.18 22.64 16.56
CA ASN A 472 -8.25 22.58 15.56
C ASN A 472 -7.93 21.60 14.43
N GLN A 473 -7.62 20.33 14.73
CA GLN A 473 -7.24 19.31 13.72
C GLN A 473 -6.10 19.78 12.79
N SER A 474 -5.21 20.62 13.31
CA SER A 474 -4.10 21.19 12.54
C SER A 474 -3.18 20.09 12.00
N ILE A 475 -2.62 20.34 10.83
CA ILE A 475 -1.63 19.45 10.19
C ILE A 475 -0.31 19.45 10.99
N GLU A 476 -0.08 20.51 11.79
CA GLU A 476 1.12 20.72 12.61
C GLU A 476 0.75 21.06 14.05
N PRO A 477 1.55 20.64 15.04
CA PRO A 477 1.31 20.96 16.44
C PRO A 477 1.48 22.47 16.71
N GLU A 478 0.66 23.02 17.60
CA GLU A 478 0.79 24.41 18.06
C GLU A 478 2.04 24.55 18.94
N PRO A 479 3.01 25.38 18.56
CA PRO A 479 4.31 25.43 19.25
C PRO A 479 4.23 25.93 20.69
N ASN A 480 3.20 26.70 21.04
CA ASN A 480 3.07 27.38 22.33
C ASN A 480 2.12 26.67 23.30
N VAL A 481 1.53 25.54 22.95
CA VAL A 481 0.63 24.76 23.80
C VAL A 481 1.17 23.36 23.94
N TYR A 482 1.77 23.03 25.08
CA TYR A 482 2.43 21.76 25.31
C TYR A 482 2.65 21.45 26.79
N PHE A 483 2.96 20.21 27.07
CA PHE A 483 3.69 19.84 28.28
C PHE A 483 4.81 18.86 27.95
N ASP A 484 5.91 18.95 28.72
CA ASP A 484 7.10 18.12 28.58
C ASP A 484 7.28 17.23 29.80
N ILE A 485 7.54 15.94 29.56
CA ILE A 485 7.95 14.99 30.58
C ILE A 485 9.39 14.57 30.30
N GLN A 486 10.25 14.68 31.31
CA GLN A 486 11.63 14.22 31.27
C GLN A 486 11.78 12.86 31.95
N PHE A 487 12.51 11.96 31.33
CA PHE A 487 12.75 10.61 31.86
C PHE A 487 14.10 10.07 31.39
N SER A 488 14.60 9.04 32.09
CA SER A 488 15.81 8.32 31.69
C SER A 488 15.45 6.95 31.17
N ALA A 489 16.02 6.55 30.02
CA ALA A 489 15.74 5.27 29.42
C ALA A 489 16.96 4.69 28.69
N PRO A 490 17.10 3.35 28.60
CA PRO A 490 18.05 2.70 27.71
C PRO A 490 17.70 2.94 26.23
N ALA A 491 18.74 2.95 25.38
CA ALA A 491 18.53 2.96 23.94
C ALA A 491 17.67 1.76 23.51
N GLY A 492 16.75 1.96 22.58
CA GLY A 492 15.89 0.90 22.08
C GLY A 492 14.56 1.39 21.51
N ARG A 493 13.77 0.44 21.07
CA ARG A 493 12.40 0.67 20.58
C ARG A 493 11.40 0.45 21.68
N TYR A 494 10.46 1.40 21.80
CA TYR A 494 9.42 1.36 22.82
C TYR A 494 8.05 1.56 22.17
N PHE A 495 7.11 0.70 22.51
CA PHE A 495 5.69 0.88 22.23
C PHE A 495 5.12 1.84 23.24
N VAL A 496 4.26 2.74 22.78
CA VAL A 496 3.64 3.74 23.62
C VAL A 496 2.22 3.32 23.97
N TRP A 497 1.92 3.36 25.28
CA TRP A 497 0.59 3.23 25.82
C TRP A 497 0.26 4.51 26.54
N ILE A 498 -0.94 5.02 26.39
CA ILE A 498 -1.42 6.20 27.12
C ILE A 498 -2.69 5.84 27.85
N ARG A 499 -2.71 6.19 29.11
CA ARG A 499 -3.92 6.19 29.91
C ARG A 499 -4.48 7.61 29.90
N GLY A 500 -5.66 7.75 29.29
CA GLY A 500 -6.30 9.05 29.12
C GLY A 500 -7.80 8.94 28.97
N MET A 501 -8.47 10.08 28.95
CA MET A 501 -9.90 10.20 28.70
C MET A 501 -10.23 11.45 27.90
N SER A 502 -11.40 11.47 27.28
CA SER A 502 -12.00 12.66 26.68
C SER A 502 -13.39 12.88 27.29
N ASP A 503 -13.71 14.10 27.66
CA ASP A 503 -15.02 14.41 28.25
C ASP A 503 -16.17 14.37 27.20
N VAL A 504 -15.85 14.23 25.93
CA VAL A 504 -16.81 14.22 24.82
C VAL A 504 -16.62 12.97 23.98
N ASP A 505 -17.67 12.15 23.88
CA ASP A 505 -17.71 10.99 22.97
C ASP A 505 -17.88 11.47 21.51
N SER A 506 -16.77 11.81 20.87
CA SER A 506 -16.76 12.31 19.50
C SER A 506 -15.49 11.88 18.77
N GLU A 507 -15.62 11.43 17.53
CA GLU A 507 -14.49 11.17 16.63
C GLU A 507 -13.60 12.40 16.40
N LEU A 508 -14.03 13.58 16.87
CA LEU A 508 -13.29 14.84 16.80
C LEU A 508 -12.42 15.10 18.04
N THR A 509 -12.37 14.18 19.01
CA THR A 509 -11.64 14.30 20.28
C THR A 509 -10.82 13.04 20.57
N ASP A 510 -10.12 12.50 19.59
CA ASP A 510 -9.49 11.19 19.69
C ASP A 510 -7.97 11.19 19.51
N SER A 511 -7.34 12.35 19.34
CA SER A 511 -5.92 12.40 19.00
C SER A 511 -5.16 13.60 19.58
N ILE A 512 -3.86 13.36 19.81
CA ILE A 512 -2.88 14.35 20.28
C ILE A 512 -1.64 14.33 19.39
N TRP A 513 -0.79 15.34 19.55
CA TRP A 513 0.58 15.35 19.03
C TRP A 513 1.56 14.86 20.10
N MET A 514 2.50 13.99 19.72
CA MET A 514 3.59 13.54 20.58
C MET A 514 4.93 13.74 19.87
N GLN A 515 5.88 14.32 20.55
CA GLN A 515 7.26 14.50 20.08
C GLN A 515 8.23 13.90 21.09
N VAL A 516 9.35 13.39 20.59
CA VAL A 516 10.43 12.87 21.43
C VAL A 516 11.71 13.64 21.13
N ASN A 517 12.38 14.15 22.16
CA ASN A 517 13.63 14.91 22.04
C ASN A 517 13.54 16.09 21.04
N ASN A 518 12.44 16.84 21.07
CA ASN A 518 12.14 17.93 20.13
C ASN A 518 12.05 17.51 18.65
N GLN A 519 11.93 16.23 18.39
CA GLN A 519 11.65 15.70 17.07
C GLN A 519 10.20 15.21 17.03
N ILE A 520 9.44 15.69 16.05
CA ILE A 520 8.14 15.08 15.74
C ILE A 520 8.44 13.64 15.36
N GLY A 521 7.82 12.69 16.06
CA GLY A 521 8.05 11.27 15.82
C GLY A 521 7.80 10.90 14.35
N THR A 522 8.30 9.76 13.94
CA THR A 522 8.39 9.27 12.56
C THR A 522 7.09 9.31 11.75
N ARG A 523 5.95 9.49 12.41
CA ARG A 523 4.62 9.60 11.80
C ARG A 523 3.97 10.94 12.15
N LYS A 524 4.71 12.03 12.05
CA LYS A 524 4.32 13.40 12.39
C LYS A 524 3.87 13.59 13.85
N GLY A 525 4.15 12.62 14.71
CA GLY A 525 3.81 12.73 16.11
C GLY A 525 2.32 12.74 16.44
N SER A 526 1.43 12.62 15.46
CA SER A 526 0.00 12.50 15.70
C SER A 526 -0.35 11.09 16.13
N VAL A 527 -0.96 10.96 17.29
CA VAL A 527 -1.31 9.66 17.87
C VAL A 527 -2.80 9.61 18.23
N HIS A 528 -3.41 8.49 17.92
CA HIS A 528 -4.82 8.25 18.20
C HIS A 528 -5.00 7.60 19.56
N LEU A 529 -5.85 8.19 20.40
CA LEU A 529 -6.12 7.74 21.78
C LEU A 529 -7.48 7.05 21.96
N GLY A 530 -8.41 7.28 21.03
CA GLY A 530 -9.81 6.96 21.22
C GLY A 530 -10.57 8.03 22.04
N ASN A 531 -11.89 7.94 21.99
CA ASN A 531 -12.83 8.94 22.54
C ASN A 531 -13.58 8.42 23.79
N TRP A 532 -12.84 7.98 24.79
CA TRP A 532 -13.41 7.40 26.00
C TRP A 532 -13.72 8.50 27.02
N ASN A 533 -14.93 8.48 27.58
CA ASN A 533 -15.38 9.37 28.66
C ASN A 533 -14.96 8.92 30.08
N THR A 534 -14.13 7.90 30.17
CA THR A 534 -13.48 7.42 31.41
C THR A 534 -12.04 7.08 31.09
N PHE A 535 -11.16 7.08 32.10
CA PHE A 535 -9.76 6.72 31.87
C PHE A 535 -9.62 5.29 31.35
N HIS A 536 -9.06 5.20 30.16
CA HIS A 536 -8.70 3.93 29.50
C HIS A 536 -7.25 3.93 29.09
N THR A 537 -6.62 2.76 29.18
CA THR A 537 -5.28 2.57 28.64
C THR A 537 -5.38 2.01 27.24
N VAL A 538 -4.87 2.74 26.28
CA VAL A 538 -4.86 2.35 24.88
C VAL A 538 -3.44 2.25 24.36
N GLY A 539 -3.17 1.25 23.53
CA GLY A 539 -1.99 1.22 22.69
C GLY A 539 -2.15 2.31 21.64
N VAL A 540 -1.21 3.24 21.61
CA VAL A 540 -1.30 4.41 20.77
C VAL A 540 -1.00 4.06 19.32
N TYR A 541 -1.83 4.55 18.41
CA TYR A 541 -1.72 4.33 16.97
C TYR A 541 -1.35 5.62 16.26
N ALA A 542 -0.63 5.50 15.15
CA ALA A 542 -0.43 6.63 14.26
C ALA A 542 -1.75 6.99 13.56
N TRP A 543 -2.13 8.26 13.62
CA TRP A 543 -3.35 8.76 13.01
C TRP A 543 -3.31 8.64 11.48
N GLY A 544 -4.45 8.29 10.87
CA GLY A 544 -4.61 8.20 9.42
C GLY A 544 -4.16 6.88 8.80
N SER A 545 -3.88 5.85 9.60
CA SER A 545 -3.67 4.51 9.09
C SER A 545 -5.00 3.73 9.11
N ASP A 546 -5.37 3.11 8.00
CA ASP A 546 -6.52 2.17 7.92
C ASP A 546 -6.30 0.90 8.74
N VAL A 547 -5.14 0.77 9.34
CA VAL A 547 -4.71 -0.34 10.18
C VAL A 547 -4.19 0.24 11.48
N HIS A 548 -4.66 -0.29 12.60
CA HIS A 548 -4.19 0.09 13.92
C HIS A 548 -2.70 -0.25 14.10
N ILE A 549 -1.83 0.68 13.73
CA ILE A 549 -0.40 0.50 13.79
C ILE A 549 0.12 1.17 15.04
N PRO A 550 0.79 0.43 15.93
CA PRO A 550 1.31 0.99 17.16
C PRO A 550 2.29 2.13 16.90
N TYR A 551 2.19 3.16 17.68
CA TYR A 551 3.18 4.21 17.71
C TYR A 551 4.44 3.71 18.44
N ILE A 552 5.60 3.84 17.79
CA ILE A 552 6.88 3.37 18.31
C ILE A 552 7.81 4.56 18.48
N ILE A 553 8.41 4.65 19.66
CA ILE A 553 9.51 5.57 19.92
C ILE A 553 10.84 4.83 19.76
N LEU A 554 11.76 5.41 18.99
CA LEU A 554 13.14 4.94 18.90
C LEU A 554 14.04 5.88 19.71
N LEU A 555 14.54 5.40 20.84
CA LEU A 555 15.56 6.09 21.63
C LEU A 555 16.94 5.67 21.13
N LYS A 556 17.66 6.59 20.49
CA LYS A 556 18.96 6.30 19.83
C LYS A 556 20.11 6.11 20.80
N HIS A 557 20.02 6.66 22.01
CA HIS A 557 21.06 6.56 23.04
C HIS A 557 20.42 6.29 24.41
N THR A 558 21.21 5.71 25.30
CA THR A 558 20.83 5.55 26.71
C THR A 558 21.07 6.89 27.44
N GLY A 559 20.10 7.33 28.20
CA GLY A 559 20.20 8.57 28.98
C GLY A 559 18.88 9.31 29.10
N ASN A 560 18.97 10.63 29.28
CA ASN A 560 17.80 11.48 29.47
C ASN A 560 17.11 11.82 28.15
N HIS A 561 15.80 11.72 28.18
CA HIS A 561 14.91 12.00 27.05
C HIS A 561 13.76 12.89 27.49
N THR A 562 13.13 13.56 26.52
CA THR A 562 11.94 14.37 26.74
C THR A 562 10.84 13.92 25.82
N ILE A 563 9.63 13.70 26.34
CA ILE A 563 8.39 13.57 25.56
C ILE A 563 7.63 14.88 25.69
N ARG A 564 7.29 15.48 24.56
CA ARG A 564 6.40 16.63 24.46
C ARG A 564 5.04 16.18 23.95
N ILE A 565 3.98 16.56 24.65
CA ILE A 565 2.59 16.36 24.25
C ILE A 565 1.97 17.70 23.92
N GLN A 566 1.22 17.76 22.82
CA GLN A 566 0.52 18.95 22.36
C GLN A 566 -0.90 18.60 21.90
N PRO A 567 -1.88 19.51 22.03
CA PRO A 567 -3.24 19.25 21.60
C PRO A 567 -3.33 19.15 20.07
N ARG A 568 -4.09 18.16 19.60
CA ARG A 568 -4.52 18.06 18.21
C ARG A 568 -6.04 18.14 18.11
N GLN A 569 -6.70 17.45 19.00
CA GLN A 569 -8.15 17.49 19.22
C GLN A 569 -8.36 17.58 20.73
N ILE A 570 -9.31 18.36 21.17
CA ILE A 570 -9.56 18.65 22.57
C ILE A 570 -11.05 18.46 22.91
N PRO A 571 -11.41 18.24 24.18
CA PRO A 571 -10.55 18.14 25.37
C PRO A 571 -9.98 16.73 25.57
N HIS A 572 -8.79 16.66 26.18
CA HIS A 572 -8.19 15.40 26.62
C HIS A 572 -7.60 15.54 28.01
N ARG A 573 -7.76 14.49 28.85
CA ARG A 573 -7.00 14.31 30.09
C ARG A 573 -6.05 13.13 29.93
N ILE A 574 -4.80 13.32 30.28
CA ILE A 574 -3.75 12.31 30.23
C ILE A 574 -3.27 12.03 31.64
N ASP A 575 -3.36 10.79 32.06
CA ASP A 575 -2.98 10.30 33.36
C ASP A 575 -1.56 9.70 33.36
N GLN A 576 -1.31 8.77 32.43
CA GLN A 576 -0.03 8.06 32.35
C GLN A 576 0.40 7.84 30.91
N ILE A 577 1.72 7.87 30.67
CA ILE A 577 2.36 7.42 29.44
C ILE A 577 3.25 6.22 29.81
N TRP A 578 3.02 5.10 29.15
CA TRP A 578 3.79 3.88 29.32
C TRP A 578 4.65 3.61 28.10
N LEU A 579 5.94 3.35 28.32
CA LEU A 579 6.89 2.94 27.33
C LEU A 579 7.27 1.48 27.59
N SER A 580 6.84 0.57 26.70
CA SER A 580 7.07 -0.85 26.82
C SER A 580 7.84 -1.38 25.62
N ARG A 581 8.72 -2.33 25.83
CA ARG A 581 9.36 -3.08 24.74
C ARG A 581 8.47 -4.16 24.13
N LEU A 582 7.27 -4.37 24.71
CA LEU A 582 6.32 -5.41 24.31
C LEU A 582 4.97 -4.80 23.93
N GLN A 583 4.62 -4.85 22.65
CA GLN A 583 3.37 -4.28 22.15
C GLN A 583 2.10 -4.94 22.69
N HIS A 584 2.07 -6.26 22.73
CA HIS A 584 0.85 -7.03 23.00
C HIS A 584 0.43 -7.05 24.47
N ARG A 585 1.21 -6.47 25.33
CA ARG A 585 0.90 -6.40 26.75
C ARG A 585 0.13 -5.12 27.05
N ILE A 586 -1.06 -5.26 27.59
CA ILE A 586 -1.78 -4.15 28.19
C ILE A 586 -1.08 -3.85 29.52
N PRO A 587 -0.55 -2.64 29.73
CA PRO A 587 0.07 -2.26 30.99
C PRO A 587 -0.93 -2.43 32.13
N ASN A 588 -0.46 -2.92 33.27
CA ASN A 588 -1.30 -2.96 34.46
C ASN A 588 -1.33 -1.55 35.08
N THR A 589 -2.33 -0.76 34.68
CA THR A 589 -2.39 0.68 34.84
C THR A 589 -2.71 1.18 36.24
N LEU A 590 -2.92 0.29 37.19
CA LEU A 590 -3.40 0.66 38.54
C LEU A 590 -2.30 0.62 39.59
N GLU A 591 -1.09 0.16 39.25
CA GLU A 591 0.02 0.17 40.20
C GLU A 591 1.07 1.18 39.78
N PRO A 592 1.35 2.23 40.59
CA PRO A 592 2.53 3.04 40.39
C PRO A 592 3.76 2.14 40.55
N ILE A 593 4.62 2.08 39.54
CA ILE A 593 5.92 1.44 39.68
C ILE A 593 6.71 2.26 40.69
N ARG A 594 7.02 1.66 41.82
CA ARG A 594 7.81 2.24 42.91
C ARG A 594 9.28 2.32 42.52
#